data_1906cfcea40e70cedead0fd282deb253
#
_entry.id   1906cfcea40e70cedead0fd282deb253
#
_cell.length_a   1.000
_cell.length_b   1.000
_cell.length_c   1.000
_cell.angle_alpha   90.00
_cell.angle_beta   90.00
_cell.angle_gamma   90.00
#
_symmetry.space_group_name_H-M   'P 1'
#
loop_
_entity.id
_entity.type
_entity.pdbx_description
1 polymer ?
#
loop_
_entity_poly.entity_id
_entity_poly.type
_entity_poly.pdbx_seq_one_letter_code
_entity_poly.pdbx_strand_id
1 'polypeptide(L)'
;LLALTLASCASDEPKSVADEKGSVSFDLNIATEVAVTRAEGHNVACTTPTAEQFALKIDGVSHTYTKEYNSIAEFMEDNYLHLGTYKVSVVAGDVAQEGYDKATFAGEEEFVVEARKQTDVEVTATIANALVMVETTENFNNYFVGGHTLELTTASGNKFDVTAQR
;
A
#
# COMPACT_ATOMS: atom_id res chain seq x y z
N LEU A 1 -27.17 -20.09 -66.40
CA LEU A 1 -26.08 -19.32 -65.75
C LEU A 1 -26.62 -18.83 -64.42
N LEU A 2 -26.17 -19.44 -63.29
CA LEU A 2 -26.62 -19.08 -61.95
C LEU A 2 -25.48 -18.30 -61.26
N ALA A 3 -25.70 -17.05 -60.96
CA ALA A 3 -24.74 -16.20 -60.22
C ALA A 3 -25.08 -16.28 -58.72
N LEU A 4 -24.22 -16.90 -57.94
CA LEU A 4 -24.26 -16.82 -56.48
C LEU A 4 -23.55 -15.56 -56.02
N THR A 5 -24.27 -14.62 -55.49
CA THR A 5 -23.68 -13.48 -54.77
C THR A 5 -23.57 -13.85 -53.29
N LEU A 6 -22.36 -14.06 -52.80
CA LEU A 6 -22.03 -14.16 -51.39
C LEU A 6 -22.01 -12.76 -50.80
N ALA A 7 -23.09 -12.38 -50.09
CA ALA A 7 -23.06 -11.21 -49.21
C ALA A 7 -22.39 -11.59 -47.91
N SER A 8 -21.11 -11.24 -47.77
CA SER A 8 -20.39 -11.25 -46.51
C SER A 8 -20.81 -10.02 -45.72
N CYS A 9 -21.78 -10.15 -44.81
CA CYS A 9 -21.97 -9.18 -43.74
C CYS A 9 -20.94 -9.43 -42.66
N ALA A 10 -19.79 -8.81 -42.80
CA ALA A 10 -18.94 -8.52 -41.65
C ALA A 10 -19.55 -7.30 -40.95
N SER A 11 -20.35 -7.52 -39.90
CA SER A 11 -20.71 -6.48 -38.95
C SER A 11 -19.48 -6.23 -38.07
N ASP A 12 -18.56 -5.46 -38.60
CA ASP A 12 -17.50 -4.83 -37.83
C ASP A 12 -18.12 -3.57 -37.21
N GLU A 13 -18.92 -3.75 -36.15
CA GLU A 13 -19.25 -2.62 -35.30
C GLU A 13 -17.93 -2.14 -34.66
N PRO A 14 -17.55 -0.86 -34.83
CA PRO A 14 -16.38 -0.32 -34.19
C PRO A 14 -16.62 -0.46 -32.68
N LYS A 15 -15.88 -1.37 -32.02
CA LYS A 15 -15.84 -1.42 -30.55
C LYS A 15 -15.52 -0.02 -30.05
N SER A 16 -16.38 0.52 -29.19
CA SER A 16 -16.13 1.83 -28.63
C SER A 16 -14.77 1.80 -27.92
N VAL A 17 -13.99 2.85 -28.10
CA VAL A 17 -12.66 2.96 -27.46
C VAL A 17 -12.76 2.78 -25.93
N ALA A 18 -13.94 3.04 -25.36
CA ALA A 18 -14.24 2.83 -23.94
C ALA A 18 -14.23 1.37 -23.49
N ASP A 19 -14.36 0.40 -24.43
CA ASP A 19 -14.34 -1.04 -24.09
C ASP A 19 -12.93 -1.66 -24.17
N GLU A 20 -11.94 -0.90 -24.61
CA GLU A 20 -10.57 -1.37 -24.65
C GLU A 20 -9.96 -1.41 -23.24
N LYS A 21 -9.11 -2.43 -23.02
CA LYS A 21 -8.42 -2.64 -21.75
C LYS A 21 -6.90 -2.72 -21.95
N GLY A 22 -6.16 -2.38 -20.90
CA GLY A 22 -4.74 -2.67 -20.75
C GLY A 22 -4.52 -3.55 -19.53
N SER A 23 -3.41 -4.27 -19.51
CA SER A 23 -2.97 -5.02 -18.32
C SER A 23 -2.15 -4.13 -17.39
N VAL A 24 -2.21 -4.43 -16.08
CA VAL A 24 -1.45 -3.70 -15.05
C VAL A 24 -0.70 -4.70 -14.21
N SER A 25 0.55 -4.38 -13.87
CA SER A 25 1.32 -5.09 -12.85
C SER A 25 1.77 -4.12 -11.76
N PHE A 26 1.81 -4.59 -10.52
CA PHE A 26 2.29 -3.81 -9.38
C PHE A 26 3.58 -4.40 -8.85
N ASP A 27 4.59 -3.53 -8.68
CA ASP A 27 5.82 -3.80 -7.94
C ASP A 27 5.79 -3.00 -6.64
N LEU A 28 5.90 -3.69 -5.50
CA LEU A 28 5.78 -3.10 -4.19
C LEU A 28 7.16 -2.97 -3.53
N ASN A 29 7.58 -1.74 -3.32
CA ASN A 29 8.76 -1.41 -2.52
C ASN A 29 8.33 -1.04 -1.09
N ILE A 30 8.92 -1.70 -0.07
CA ILE A 30 8.60 -1.46 1.34
C ILE A 30 9.77 -0.74 1.99
N ALA A 31 9.56 0.54 2.35
CA ALA A 31 10.57 1.37 2.99
C ALA A 31 10.32 1.48 4.50
N THR A 32 11.29 1.05 5.30
CA THR A 32 11.23 1.09 6.78
C THR A 32 11.96 2.29 7.36
N GLU A 33 12.61 3.11 6.53
CA GLU A 33 13.34 4.28 6.99
C GLU A 33 12.39 5.41 7.38
N VAL A 34 12.45 5.83 8.64
CA VAL A 34 11.76 7.03 9.12
C VAL A 34 12.74 8.19 9.06
N ALA A 35 12.42 9.22 8.28
CA ALA A 35 13.19 10.46 8.27
C ALA A 35 13.04 11.18 9.61
N VAL A 36 14.03 11.10 10.48
CA VAL A 36 14.06 11.83 11.75
C VAL A 36 14.64 13.22 11.52
N THR A 37 13.86 14.27 11.76
CA THR A 37 14.21 15.66 11.43
C THR A 37 15.33 16.27 12.29
N ARG A 38 15.90 15.57 13.29
CA ARG A 38 16.91 16.14 14.21
C ARG A 38 18.04 15.21 14.67
N ALA A 39 18.13 13.99 14.23
CA ALA A 39 19.24 13.08 14.55
C ALA A 39 19.53 12.20 13.34
N GLU A 40 20.71 11.58 13.33
CA GLU A 40 21.05 10.56 12.34
C GLU A 40 19.90 9.54 12.25
N GLY A 41 19.49 9.18 11.02
CA GLY A 41 18.36 8.30 10.78
C GLY A 41 18.44 7.02 11.59
N HIS A 42 17.53 6.86 12.53
CA HIS A 42 17.39 5.61 13.28
C HIS A 42 16.46 4.69 12.51
N ASN A 43 16.95 3.52 12.16
CA ASN A 43 16.08 2.45 11.69
C ASN A 43 15.17 2.04 12.85
N VAL A 44 13.88 2.28 12.72
CA VAL A 44 12.91 1.80 13.71
C VAL A 44 12.77 0.30 13.50
N ALA A 45 13.11 -0.47 14.54
CA ALA A 45 12.88 -1.90 14.53
C ALA A 45 11.38 -2.16 14.59
N CYS A 46 10.78 -2.51 13.46
CA CYS A 46 9.39 -2.96 13.37
C CYS A 46 9.31 -4.18 12.46
N THR A 47 8.28 -4.99 12.65
CA THR A 47 8.03 -6.12 11.76
C THR A 47 7.61 -5.58 10.39
N THR A 48 8.41 -5.86 9.36
CA THR A 48 8.09 -5.50 7.98
C THR A 48 7.09 -6.49 7.42
N PRO A 49 5.94 -6.05 6.89
CA PRO A 49 4.99 -6.95 6.24
C PRO A 49 5.56 -7.52 4.94
N THR A 50 5.05 -8.68 4.53
CA THR A 50 5.31 -9.23 3.19
C THR A 50 4.32 -8.67 2.18
N ALA A 51 4.62 -8.78 0.88
CA ALA A 51 3.74 -8.25 -0.17
C ALA A 51 2.32 -8.84 -0.14
N GLU A 52 2.16 -10.09 0.32
CA GLU A 52 0.86 -10.76 0.45
C GLU A 52 -0.03 -10.17 1.54
N GLN A 53 0.54 -9.40 2.47
CA GLN A 53 -0.19 -8.79 3.58
C GLN A 53 -0.77 -7.41 3.24
N PHE A 54 -0.48 -6.89 2.05
CA PHE A 54 -1.01 -5.62 1.60
C PHE A 54 -2.36 -5.80 0.92
N ALA A 55 -3.39 -5.18 1.48
CA ALA A 55 -4.63 -4.93 0.78
C ALA A 55 -4.41 -3.85 -0.29
N LEU A 56 -5.12 -3.98 -1.41
CA LEU A 56 -5.03 -3.09 -2.56
C LEU A 56 -6.39 -2.45 -2.82
N LYS A 57 -6.40 -1.15 -3.06
CA LYS A 57 -7.57 -0.42 -3.54
C LYS A 57 -7.21 0.33 -4.81
N ILE A 58 -8.06 0.27 -5.82
CA ILE A 58 -7.90 1.01 -7.08
C ILE A 58 -9.11 1.93 -7.26
N ASP A 59 -8.86 3.21 -7.37
CA ASP A 59 -9.87 4.24 -7.64
C ASP A 59 -9.63 4.89 -9.01
N GLY A 60 -10.69 5.13 -9.78
CA GLY A 60 -10.60 5.94 -11.00
C GLY A 60 -10.45 7.42 -10.65
N VAL A 61 -9.51 8.12 -11.29
CA VAL A 61 -9.26 9.56 -11.02
C VAL A 61 -10.28 10.43 -11.74
N SER A 62 -10.59 10.12 -13.00
CA SER A 62 -11.48 10.92 -13.86
C SER A 62 -12.80 10.24 -14.22
N HIS A 63 -13.05 9.07 -13.67
CA HIS A 63 -14.27 8.27 -13.93
C HIS A 63 -14.65 7.49 -12.68
N THR A 64 -15.90 7.05 -12.61
CA THR A 64 -16.40 6.28 -11.47
C THR A 64 -15.90 4.85 -11.56
N TYR A 65 -14.88 4.52 -10.78
CA TYR A 65 -14.37 3.18 -10.58
C TYR A 65 -13.78 3.08 -9.17
N THR A 66 -14.15 2.06 -8.43
CA THR A 66 -13.55 1.72 -7.14
C THR A 66 -13.62 0.21 -6.98
N LYS A 67 -12.50 -0.42 -6.71
CA LYS A 67 -12.42 -1.84 -6.39
C LYS A 67 -11.34 -2.10 -5.35
N GLU A 68 -11.67 -2.97 -4.39
CA GLU A 68 -10.80 -3.38 -3.31
C GLU A 68 -10.44 -4.85 -3.48
N TYR A 69 -9.21 -5.20 -3.11
CA TYR A 69 -8.65 -6.55 -3.16
C TYR A 69 -7.92 -6.81 -1.84
N ASN A 70 -8.00 -8.05 -1.36
CA ASN A 70 -7.32 -8.42 -0.11
C ASN A 70 -5.80 -8.54 -0.27
N SER A 71 -5.32 -8.68 -1.50
CA SER A 71 -3.90 -8.73 -1.82
C SER A 71 -3.61 -8.31 -3.26
N ILE A 72 -2.35 -7.99 -3.55
CA ILE A 72 -1.88 -7.77 -4.92
C ILE A 72 -2.08 -9.03 -5.77
N ALA A 73 -1.88 -10.22 -5.19
CA ALA A 73 -2.06 -11.49 -5.88
C ALA A 73 -3.52 -11.69 -6.36
N GLU A 74 -4.51 -11.29 -5.54
CA GLU A 74 -5.92 -11.34 -5.94
C GLU A 74 -6.22 -10.45 -7.15
N PHE A 75 -5.64 -9.25 -7.19
CA PHE A 75 -5.74 -8.38 -8.37
C PHE A 75 -5.13 -9.02 -9.61
N MET A 76 -4.00 -9.71 -9.47
CA MET A 76 -3.28 -10.31 -10.60
C MET A 76 -4.03 -11.47 -11.27
N GLU A 77 -5.09 -12.03 -10.66
CA GLU A 77 -5.98 -13.02 -11.28
C GLU A 77 -6.78 -12.45 -12.46
N ASP A 78 -7.16 -11.14 -12.38
CA ASP A 78 -7.79 -10.39 -13.48
C ASP A 78 -7.26 -8.95 -13.47
N ASN A 79 -6.04 -8.79 -13.98
CA ASN A 79 -5.29 -7.54 -13.95
C ASN A 79 -5.57 -6.60 -15.13
N TYR A 80 -6.76 -6.70 -15.74
CA TYR A 80 -7.16 -5.85 -16.85
C TYR A 80 -8.08 -4.72 -16.40
N LEU A 81 -7.68 -3.49 -16.67
CA LEU A 81 -8.49 -2.28 -16.45
C LEU A 81 -8.86 -1.62 -17.77
N HIS A 82 -9.98 -0.91 -17.79
CA HIS A 82 -10.34 -0.05 -18.90
C HIS A 82 -9.35 1.12 -19.02
N LEU A 83 -9.34 1.77 -20.18
CA LEU A 83 -8.51 2.97 -20.41
C LEU A 83 -8.86 4.06 -19.41
N GLY A 84 -7.86 4.72 -18.86
CA GLY A 84 -8.08 5.83 -17.94
C GLY A 84 -6.93 6.06 -16.99
N THR A 85 -7.09 7.07 -16.14
CA THR A 85 -6.18 7.38 -15.05
C THR A 85 -6.74 6.80 -13.75
N TYR A 86 -5.90 6.12 -13.01
CA TYR A 86 -6.25 5.44 -11.76
C TYR A 86 -5.27 5.83 -10.67
N LYS A 87 -5.74 5.70 -9.43
CA LYS A 87 -4.90 5.73 -8.24
C LYS A 87 -4.97 4.39 -7.55
N VAL A 88 -3.83 3.79 -7.28
CA VAL A 88 -3.70 2.63 -6.43
C VAL A 88 -3.31 3.07 -5.02
N SER A 89 -3.92 2.46 -4.01
CA SER A 89 -3.54 2.59 -2.61
C SER A 89 -3.28 1.20 -2.04
N VAL A 90 -2.17 1.02 -1.34
CA VAL A 90 -1.80 -0.23 -0.67
C VAL A 90 -1.68 0.00 0.84
N VAL A 91 -2.18 -0.93 1.64
CA VAL A 91 -2.16 -0.84 3.10
C VAL A 91 -1.90 -2.21 3.71
N ALA A 92 -0.96 -2.27 4.66
CA ALA A 92 -0.77 -3.41 5.54
C ALA A 92 -0.81 -2.94 7.00
N GLY A 93 -1.69 -3.53 7.81
CA GLY A 93 -1.98 -3.12 9.19
C GLY A 93 -3.22 -2.24 9.30
N ASP A 94 -3.40 -1.61 10.46
CA ASP A 94 -4.54 -0.74 10.77
C ASP A 94 -4.04 0.50 11.52
N VAL A 95 -4.17 1.68 10.90
CA VAL A 95 -3.72 2.97 11.48
C VAL A 95 -4.47 3.36 12.76
N ALA A 96 -5.65 2.81 12.99
CA ALA A 96 -6.44 3.04 14.19
C ALA A 96 -6.03 2.14 15.36
N GLN A 97 -5.22 1.11 15.11
CA GLN A 97 -4.81 0.16 16.12
C GLN A 97 -3.54 0.61 16.83
N GLU A 98 -3.65 0.91 18.13
CA GLU A 98 -2.52 1.18 19.00
C GLU A 98 -2.03 -0.13 19.67
N GLY A 99 -0.74 -0.26 19.91
CA GLY A 99 -0.17 -1.43 20.58
C GLY A 99 1.30 -1.65 20.26
N TYR A 100 1.87 -2.70 20.87
CA TYR A 100 3.22 -3.14 20.54
C TYR A 100 3.24 -3.79 19.15
N ASP A 101 4.28 -3.52 18.38
CA ASP A 101 4.51 -4.09 17.03
C ASP A 101 3.33 -3.90 16.07
N LYS A 102 2.65 -2.74 16.18
CA LYS A 102 1.50 -2.36 15.32
C LYS A 102 1.91 -1.34 14.26
N ALA A 103 3.05 -1.55 13.61
CA ALA A 103 3.42 -0.75 12.47
C ALA A 103 2.40 -0.95 11.34
N THR A 104 1.93 0.16 10.77
CA THR A 104 1.09 0.17 9.58
C THR A 104 1.87 0.76 8.43
N PHE A 105 1.83 0.11 7.30
CA PHE A 105 2.48 0.56 6.08
C PHE A 105 1.43 0.95 5.05
N ALA A 106 1.62 2.08 4.39
CA ALA A 106 0.73 2.52 3.32
C ALA A 106 1.53 3.22 2.20
N GLY A 107 1.00 3.13 0.99
CA GLY A 107 1.54 3.79 -0.19
C GLY A 107 0.46 4.07 -1.21
N GLU A 108 0.67 5.07 -2.05
CA GLU A 108 -0.23 5.45 -3.12
C GLU A 108 0.57 5.81 -4.37
N GLU A 109 0.01 5.51 -5.55
CA GLU A 109 0.60 5.90 -6.84
C GLU A 109 -0.52 6.13 -7.87
N GLU A 110 -0.32 7.11 -8.75
CA GLU A 110 -1.21 7.35 -9.89
C GLU A 110 -0.61 6.74 -11.16
N PHE A 111 -1.44 6.12 -12.00
CA PHE A 111 -1.01 5.50 -13.24
C PHE A 111 -2.05 5.63 -14.35
N VAL A 112 -1.60 5.49 -15.59
CA VAL A 112 -2.45 5.57 -16.77
C VAL A 112 -2.48 4.21 -17.46
N VAL A 113 -3.69 3.72 -17.74
CA VAL A 113 -3.92 2.50 -18.52
C VAL A 113 -4.17 2.88 -19.97
N GLU A 114 -3.35 2.34 -20.86
CA GLU A 114 -3.48 2.49 -22.31
C GLU A 114 -3.96 1.19 -22.97
N ALA A 115 -4.65 1.34 -24.12
CA ALA A 115 -5.20 0.20 -24.85
C ALA A 115 -4.13 -0.83 -25.21
N ARG A 116 -4.38 -2.09 -24.88
CA ARG A 116 -3.55 -3.24 -25.29
C ARG A 116 -2.09 -3.14 -24.87
N LYS A 117 -1.79 -2.30 -23.89
CA LYS A 117 -0.45 -2.17 -23.31
C LYS A 117 -0.43 -2.72 -21.89
N GLN A 118 0.74 -3.15 -21.46
CA GLN A 118 1.03 -3.39 -20.06
C GLN A 118 1.53 -2.10 -19.42
N THR A 119 1.01 -1.81 -18.24
CA THR A 119 1.47 -0.72 -17.37
C THR A 119 2.08 -1.34 -16.13
N ASP A 120 3.37 -1.12 -15.92
CA ASP A 120 4.09 -1.53 -14.72
C ASP A 120 4.10 -0.35 -13.73
N VAL A 121 3.57 -0.56 -12.53
CA VAL A 121 3.39 0.46 -11.50
C VAL A 121 4.22 0.11 -10.28
N GLU A 122 5.17 0.95 -9.94
CA GLU A 122 5.95 0.82 -8.71
C GLU A 122 5.29 1.61 -7.59
N VAL A 123 4.91 0.94 -6.50
CA VAL A 123 4.30 1.56 -5.33
C VAL A 123 5.25 1.45 -4.15
N THR A 124 5.59 2.59 -3.54
CA THR A 124 6.40 2.60 -2.32
C THR A 124 5.51 2.74 -1.10
N ALA A 125 5.47 1.70 -0.27
CA ALA A 125 4.80 1.71 1.02
C ALA A 125 5.78 2.15 2.12
N THR A 126 5.38 3.13 2.90
CA THR A 126 6.13 3.65 4.05
C THR A 126 5.33 3.49 5.33
N ILE A 127 5.96 3.70 6.49
CA ILE A 127 5.28 3.65 7.78
C ILE A 127 4.26 4.79 7.85
N ALA A 128 2.99 4.43 8.05
CA ALA A 128 1.84 5.36 8.01
C ALA A 128 1.34 5.78 9.41
N ASN A 129 1.79 5.11 10.48
CA ASN A 129 1.47 5.48 11.85
C ASN A 129 2.72 5.93 12.61
N ALA A 130 2.53 6.53 13.80
CA ALA A 130 3.64 6.93 14.66
C ALA A 130 4.22 5.69 15.37
N LEU A 131 5.53 5.50 15.25
CA LEU A 131 6.27 4.53 16.03
C LEU A 131 7.05 5.25 17.13
N VAL A 132 6.98 4.75 18.36
CA VAL A 132 7.67 5.30 19.51
C VAL A 132 8.61 4.23 20.05
N MET A 133 9.89 4.57 20.10
CA MET A 133 10.91 3.78 20.75
C MET A 133 11.48 4.60 21.92
N VAL A 134 11.61 3.97 23.07
CA VAL A 134 12.18 4.62 24.24
C VAL A 134 13.55 4.01 24.53
N GLU A 135 14.57 4.85 24.47
CA GLU A 135 15.96 4.48 24.81
C GLU A 135 16.36 5.19 26.11
N THR A 136 16.95 4.44 27.04
CA THR A 136 17.50 5.00 28.27
C THR A 136 19.02 5.09 28.17
N THR A 137 19.59 6.21 28.60
CA THR A 137 21.05 6.38 28.65
C THR A 137 21.66 5.59 29.80
N GLU A 138 22.95 5.29 29.73
CA GLU A 138 23.71 4.68 30.83
C GLU A 138 23.61 5.50 32.12
N ASN A 139 23.68 6.81 32.04
CA ASN A 139 23.55 7.69 33.20
C ASN A 139 22.16 7.58 33.85
N PHE A 140 21.08 7.45 33.05
CA PHE A 140 19.74 7.22 33.58
C PHE A 140 19.66 5.90 34.33
N ASN A 141 20.18 4.83 33.77
CA ASN A 141 20.19 3.49 34.38
C ASN A 141 21.02 3.46 35.65
N ASN A 142 22.14 4.17 35.67
CA ASN A 142 23.00 4.30 36.88
C ASN A 142 22.32 5.10 38.01
N TYR A 143 21.43 6.04 37.68
CA TYR A 143 20.69 6.82 38.67
C TYR A 143 19.55 6.02 39.31
N PHE A 144 18.94 5.10 38.55
CA PHE A 144 17.81 4.28 39.00
C PHE A 144 18.21 2.82 39.23
N VAL A 145 19.28 2.59 40.04
CA VAL A 145 19.83 1.26 40.34
C VAL A 145 18.79 0.30 40.95
N GLY A 146 17.72 0.82 41.59
CA GLY A 146 16.63 0.04 42.15
C GLY A 146 15.54 -0.37 41.16
N GLY A 147 15.73 -0.04 39.85
CA GLY A 147 14.72 -0.24 38.80
C GLY A 147 13.81 0.98 38.62
N HIS A 148 13.15 1.02 37.51
CA HIS A 148 12.18 2.07 37.14
C HIS A 148 11.06 1.46 36.29
N THR A 149 9.97 2.18 36.19
CA THR A 149 8.88 1.86 35.25
C THR A 149 8.65 3.06 34.36
N LEU A 150 8.63 2.83 33.05
CA LEU A 150 8.30 3.84 32.06
C LEU A 150 6.97 3.48 31.42
N GLU A 151 6.03 4.41 31.46
CA GLU A 151 4.71 4.26 30.87
C GLU A 151 4.51 5.32 29.79
N LEU A 152 4.13 4.88 28.60
CA LEU A 152 3.67 5.73 27.51
C LEU A 152 2.15 5.80 27.57
N THR A 153 1.59 7.02 27.62
CA THR A 153 0.14 7.25 27.51
C THR A 153 -0.14 7.91 26.15
N THR A 154 -1.01 7.31 25.34
CA THR A 154 -1.42 7.86 24.04
C THR A 154 -2.51 8.94 24.22
N ALA A 155 -2.80 9.67 23.14
CA ALA A 155 -3.86 10.66 23.14
C ALA A 155 -5.27 10.06 23.36
N SER A 156 -5.46 8.79 22.99
CA SER A 156 -6.69 8.02 23.25
C SER A 156 -6.79 7.51 24.70
N GLY A 157 -5.72 7.71 25.51
CA GLY A 157 -5.69 7.32 26.92
C GLY A 157 -5.21 5.90 27.18
N ASN A 158 -4.78 5.16 26.14
CA ASN A 158 -4.19 3.85 26.31
C ASN A 158 -2.79 3.96 26.93
N LYS A 159 -2.44 3.00 27.79
CA LYS A 159 -1.20 2.96 28.54
C LYS A 159 -0.38 1.74 28.17
N PHE A 160 0.89 1.98 27.88
CA PHE A 160 1.84 0.96 27.47
C PHE A 160 3.10 1.00 28.37
N ASP A 161 3.47 -0.16 28.92
CA ASP A 161 4.74 -0.31 29.62
C ASP A 161 5.88 -0.37 28.61
N VAL A 162 6.75 0.64 28.63
CA VAL A 162 7.93 0.77 27.75
C VAL A 162 9.24 0.68 28.54
N THR A 163 9.19 0.09 29.73
CA THR A 163 10.35 -0.07 30.63
C THR A 163 11.46 -0.94 30.01
N ALA A 164 11.08 -1.97 29.28
CA ALA A 164 11.99 -2.82 28.52
C ALA A 164 11.80 -2.57 27.03
N GLN A 165 12.90 -2.42 26.32
CA GLN A 165 12.85 -2.41 24.85
C GLN A 165 12.31 -3.76 24.36
N ARG A 166 11.29 -3.71 23.55
CA ARG A 166 10.66 -4.89 22.93
C ARG A 166 10.76 -4.80 21.43
#